data_31dacb06bdc7d02425e3230757c5399f
#
_entry.id   31dacb06bdc7d02425e3230757c5399f
#
_cell.length_a   1.000
_cell.length_b   1.000
_cell.length_c   1.000
_cell.angle_alpha   90.00
_cell.angle_beta   90.00
_cell.angle_gamma   90.00
#
_symmetry.space_group_name_H-M   'P 1'
#
loop_
_entity.id
_entity.type
_entity.pdbx_description
1 polymer ?
#
loop_
_entity_poly.entity_id
_entity_poly.type
_entity_poly.pdbx_seq_one_letter_code
_entity_poly.pdbx_strand_id
1 'polypeptide(L)'
;MANGMASLMVGASGLKTSQTALNTTAHNLSNVNTTGYTRQQITFADSTYVNVLGTGNSTGKCGLGVDVDAISRIRNDFIDKSYRTENARLGYYESQYKAVEEVEDLFGEMQGVTYQTQITNLYNAINELTKNPTSTIARSSLIQNATAFIDRSEAIYAGLKDYQVTLNTDINNIVNKINNLGQKIYDRNKEIAKVESGS
;
A
#
# COMPACT_ATOMS: atom_id res chain seq x y z
N MET A 1 -51.96 -7.90 31.79
CA MET A 1 -50.64 -8.56 31.75
C MET A 1 -49.92 -8.45 30.39
N ALA A 2 -50.62 -8.32 29.28
CA ALA A 2 -49.99 -8.16 27.95
C ALA A 2 -49.13 -6.88 27.79
N ASN A 3 -49.54 -5.74 28.39
CA ASN A 3 -48.80 -4.48 28.27
C ASN A 3 -47.46 -4.48 29.02
N GLY A 4 -47.33 -5.22 30.12
CA GLY A 4 -46.07 -5.31 30.85
C GLY A 4 -44.99 -6.09 30.11
N MET A 5 -45.37 -7.14 29.39
CA MET A 5 -44.47 -7.93 28.56
C MET A 5 -43.94 -7.13 27.35
N ALA A 6 -44.82 -6.34 26.72
CA ALA A 6 -44.45 -5.51 25.58
C ALA A 6 -43.44 -4.41 25.98
N SER A 7 -43.68 -3.73 27.14
CA SER A 7 -42.75 -2.70 27.63
C SER A 7 -41.39 -3.30 28.04
N LEU A 8 -41.38 -4.51 28.60
CA LEU A 8 -40.15 -5.22 28.90
C LEU A 8 -39.37 -5.56 27.61
N MET A 9 -40.06 -6.01 26.56
CA MET A 9 -39.45 -6.28 25.23
C MET A 9 -38.86 -5.02 24.62
N VAL A 10 -39.57 -3.88 24.67
CA VAL A 10 -39.06 -2.58 24.19
C VAL A 10 -37.80 -2.19 24.95
N GLY A 11 -37.77 -2.31 26.27
CA GLY A 11 -36.59 -2.03 27.08
C GLY A 11 -35.42 -2.97 26.76
N ALA A 12 -35.69 -4.25 26.61
CA ALA A 12 -34.67 -5.26 26.28
C ALA A 12 -34.08 -5.04 24.85
N SER A 13 -34.93 -4.72 23.88
CA SER A 13 -34.47 -4.39 22.51
C SER A 13 -33.61 -3.13 22.48
N GLY A 14 -34.00 -2.07 23.19
CA GLY A 14 -33.21 -0.83 23.30
C GLY A 14 -31.86 -1.06 23.96
N LEU A 15 -31.81 -1.91 25.01
CA LEU A 15 -30.57 -2.28 25.70
C LEU A 15 -29.63 -3.06 24.74
N LYS A 16 -30.17 -4.07 24.07
CA LYS A 16 -29.42 -4.90 23.12
C LYS A 16 -28.83 -4.08 21.95
N THR A 17 -29.63 -3.19 21.37
CA THR A 17 -29.17 -2.33 20.26
C THR A 17 -28.16 -1.30 20.73
N SER A 18 -28.31 -0.72 21.92
CA SER A 18 -27.33 0.19 22.53
C SER A 18 -26.01 -0.54 22.82
N GLN A 19 -26.05 -1.77 23.30
CA GLN A 19 -24.87 -2.60 23.52
C GLN A 19 -24.14 -2.86 22.19
N THR A 20 -24.88 -3.17 21.12
CA THR A 20 -24.30 -3.37 19.78
C THR A 20 -23.67 -2.10 19.25
N ALA A 21 -24.29 -0.94 19.48
CA ALA A 21 -23.73 0.36 19.10
C ALA A 21 -22.42 0.68 19.84
N LEU A 22 -22.39 0.41 21.15
CA LEU A 22 -21.19 0.54 21.97
C LEU A 22 -20.07 -0.38 21.50
N ASN A 23 -20.39 -1.63 21.19
CA ASN A 23 -19.41 -2.59 20.64
C ASN A 23 -18.85 -2.12 19.30
N THR A 24 -19.70 -1.60 18.40
CA THR A 24 -19.28 -1.06 17.12
C THR A 24 -18.37 0.18 17.32
N THR A 25 -18.70 1.04 18.25
CA THR A 25 -17.88 2.22 18.60
C THR A 25 -16.53 1.80 19.19
N ALA A 26 -16.53 0.85 20.10
CA ALA A 26 -15.30 0.30 20.68
C ALA A 26 -14.41 -0.36 19.62
N HIS A 27 -15.02 -1.10 18.68
CA HIS A 27 -14.31 -1.69 17.56
C HIS A 27 -13.68 -0.62 16.63
N ASN A 28 -14.41 0.46 16.35
CA ASN A 28 -13.89 1.59 15.56
C ASN A 28 -12.71 2.27 16.28
N LEU A 29 -12.85 2.50 17.59
CA LEU A 29 -11.81 3.13 18.40
C LEU A 29 -10.54 2.28 18.48
N SER A 30 -10.70 0.98 18.67
CA SER A 30 -9.56 0.04 18.76
C SER A 30 -8.78 -0.04 17.44
N ASN A 31 -9.42 0.26 16.31
CA ASN A 31 -8.81 0.17 14.98
C ASN A 31 -8.52 1.54 14.35
N VAL A 32 -8.61 2.64 15.10
CA VAL A 32 -8.43 4.00 14.58
C VAL A 32 -7.05 4.19 13.91
N ASN A 33 -6.03 3.53 14.42
CA ASN A 33 -4.65 3.57 13.89
C ASN A 33 -4.32 2.40 12.95
N THR A 34 -5.27 1.53 12.64
CA THR A 34 -5.04 0.40 11.74
C THR A 34 -5.09 0.88 10.30
N THR A 35 -3.98 0.72 9.58
CA THR A 35 -3.88 1.14 8.18
C THR A 35 -4.92 0.41 7.31
N GLY A 36 -5.69 1.19 6.54
CA GLY A 36 -6.75 0.65 5.68
C GLY A 36 -8.05 0.30 6.39
N TYR A 37 -8.16 0.56 7.69
CA TYR A 37 -9.41 0.38 8.42
C TYR A 37 -10.46 1.40 7.98
N THR A 38 -11.68 0.91 7.75
CA THR A 38 -12.85 1.74 7.42
C THR A 38 -13.85 1.64 8.57
N ARG A 39 -14.25 2.78 9.13
CA ARG A 39 -15.18 2.82 10.26
C ARG A 39 -16.50 2.16 9.92
N GLN A 40 -17.05 1.43 10.88
CA GLN A 40 -18.37 0.85 10.80
C GLN A 40 -19.41 1.82 11.34
N GLN A 41 -20.57 1.86 10.70
CA GLN A 41 -21.75 2.59 11.16
C GLN A 41 -22.89 1.62 11.33
N ILE A 42 -23.57 1.72 12.47
CA ILE A 42 -24.78 0.96 12.73
C ILE A 42 -26.00 1.78 12.35
N THR A 43 -26.96 1.14 11.68
CA THR A 43 -28.26 1.70 11.36
C THR A 43 -29.32 0.96 12.16
N PHE A 44 -30.25 1.70 12.72
CA PHE A 44 -31.35 1.15 13.50
C PHE A 44 -32.64 1.16 12.68
N ALA A 45 -33.49 0.18 12.89
CA ALA A 45 -34.82 0.11 12.35
C ALA A 45 -35.84 -0.18 13.46
N ASP A 46 -37.08 0.15 13.18
CA ASP A 46 -38.19 -0.22 14.04
C ASP A 46 -38.31 -1.77 14.10
N SER A 47 -38.45 -2.30 15.30
CA SER A 47 -38.77 -3.72 15.47
C SER A 47 -40.21 -4.01 15.06
N THR A 48 -40.57 -5.29 15.01
CA THR A 48 -41.92 -5.75 14.61
C THR A 48 -43.01 -5.12 15.47
N TYR A 49 -44.20 -4.97 14.86
CA TYR A 49 -45.39 -4.46 15.53
C TYR A 49 -46.32 -5.61 15.89
N VAL A 50 -46.89 -5.54 17.12
CA VAL A 50 -47.91 -6.49 17.56
C VAL A 50 -49.26 -5.81 17.59
N ASN A 51 -50.27 -6.52 17.10
CA ASN A 51 -51.66 -6.05 17.20
C ASN A 51 -52.16 -6.20 18.63
N VAL A 52 -52.57 -5.09 19.23
CA VAL A 52 -53.17 -5.07 20.57
C VAL A 52 -54.65 -4.84 20.41
N LEU A 53 -55.49 -5.76 20.98
CA LEU A 53 -56.91 -5.55 21.04
C LEU A 53 -57.21 -4.41 22.02
N GLY A 54 -57.76 -3.32 21.50
CA GLY A 54 -58.32 -2.23 22.31
C GLY A 54 -59.73 -2.55 22.81
N THR A 55 -60.19 -1.79 23.77
CA THR A 55 -61.56 -1.89 24.26
C THR A 55 -62.53 -1.45 23.14
N GLY A 56 -63.43 -2.38 22.67
CA GLY A 56 -64.43 -2.06 21.66
C GLY A 56 -63.95 -2.16 20.21
N ASN A 57 -63.62 -3.34 19.72
CA ASN A 57 -63.40 -3.68 18.31
C ASN A 57 -62.36 -2.86 17.53
N SER A 58 -61.51 -2.05 18.21
CA SER A 58 -60.40 -1.34 17.60
C SER A 58 -59.11 -2.12 17.80
N THR A 59 -58.41 -2.47 16.72
CA THR A 59 -57.06 -3.04 16.79
C THR A 59 -56.03 -1.93 16.67
N GLY A 60 -55.27 -1.72 17.74
CA GLY A 60 -54.08 -0.84 17.75
C GLY A 60 -52.83 -1.63 17.41
N LYS A 61 -51.83 -1.01 16.78
CA LYS A 61 -50.50 -1.60 16.63
C LYS A 61 -49.56 -1.03 17.69
N CYS A 62 -48.88 -1.91 18.43
CA CYS A 62 -47.84 -1.54 19.38
C CYS A 62 -46.47 -1.99 18.85
N GLY A 63 -45.50 -1.07 18.77
CA GLY A 63 -44.12 -1.40 18.36
C GLY A 63 -43.40 -2.14 19.50
N LEU A 64 -42.58 -3.11 19.17
CA LEU A 64 -41.81 -3.92 20.10
C LEU A 64 -40.37 -3.37 20.33
N GLY A 65 -40.14 -2.10 19.93
CA GLY A 65 -38.88 -1.40 20.20
C GLY A 65 -38.04 -1.19 18.95
N VAL A 66 -36.74 -1.34 19.08
CA VAL A 66 -35.74 -1.05 18.03
C VAL A 66 -34.88 -2.28 17.78
N ASP A 67 -34.49 -2.49 16.51
CA ASP A 67 -33.55 -3.54 16.12
C ASP A 67 -32.41 -2.94 15.29
N VAL A 68 -31.36 -3.74 15.08
CA VAL A 68 -30.22 -3.37 14.21
C VAL A 68 -30.59 -3.73 12.78
N ASP A 69 -30.74 -2.72 11.92
CA ASP A 69 -30.99 -2.92 10.49
C ASP A 69 -29.73 -3.43 9.78
N ALA A 70 -28.62 -2.66 9.91
CA ALA A 70 -27.37 -3.02 9.27
C ALA A 70 -26.16 -2.45 10.01
N ILE A 71 -25.03 -3.13 9.90
CA ILE A 71 -23.71 -2.61 10.23
C ILE A 71 -22.96 -2.47 8.92
N SER A 72 -22.89 -1.23 8.40
CA SER A 72 -22.24 -0.92 7.14
C SER A 72 -20.91 -0.22 7.35
N ARG A 73 -20.01 -0.36 6.37
CA ARG A 73 -18.76 0.42 6.34
C ARG A 73 -18.96 1.69 5.55
N ILE A 74 -18.54 2.83 6.13
CA ILE A 74 -18.58 4.11 5.42
C ILE A 74 -17.37 4.16 4.50
N ARG A 75 -17.62 3.97 3.22
CA ARG A 75 -16.61 3.96 2.18
C ARG A 75 -16.98 4.98 1.10
N ASN A 76 -15.97 5.68 0.59
CA ASN A 76 -16.13 6.57 -0.55
C ASN A 76 -15.28 6.04 -1.70
N ASP A 77 -15.92 5.45 -2.70
CA ASP A 77 -15.25 4.80 -3.83
C ASP A 77 -14.40 5.78 -4.65
N PHE A 78 -14.78 7.04 -4.71
CA PHE A 78 -14.00 8.07 -5.39
C PHE A 78 -12.67 8.34 -4.66
N ILE A 79 -12.71 8.50 -3.35
CA ILE A 79 -11.50 8.70 -2.53
C ILE A 79 -10.61 7.46 -2.58
N ASP A 80 -11.19 6.27 -2.49
CA ASP A 80 -10.46 5.00 -2.58
C ASP A 80 -9.76 4.83 -3.94
N LYS A 81 -10.42 5.23 -5.02
CA LYS A 81 -9.84 5.20 -6.37
C LYS A 81 -8.71 6.21 -6.51
N SER A 82 -8.92 7.43 -6.02
CA SER A 82 -7.91 8.49 -6.03
C SER A 82 -6.68 8.08 -5.20
N TYR A 83 -6.90 7.55 -4.01
CA TYR A 83 -5.82 7.04 -3.16
C TYR A 83 -4.99 5.96 -3.87
N ARG A 84 -5.65 4.97 -4.49
CA ARG A 84 -4.96 3.91 -5.23
C ARG A 84 -4.14 4.45 -6.41
N THR A 85 -4.67 5.44 -7.12
CA THR A 85 -3.98 6.08 -8.23
C THR A 85 -2.74 6.84 -7.75
N GLU A 86 -2.87 7.64 -6.69
CA GLU A 86 -1.74 8.40 -6.16
C GLU A 86 -0.69 7.49 -5.51
N ASN A 87 -1.13 6.45 -4.83
CA ASN A 87 -0.20 5.47 -4.25
C ASN A 87 0.58 4.69 -5.34
N ALA A 88 -0.06 4.38 -6.47
CA ALA A 88 0.63 3.78 -7.62
C ALA A 88 1.65 4.75 -8.24
N ARG A 89 1.31 6.05 -8.33
CA ARG A 89 2.24 7.10 -8.79
C ARG A 89 3.42 7.27 -7.85
N LEU A 90 3.16 7.28 -6.53
CA LEU A 90 4.21 7.34 -5.52
C LEU A 90 5.19 6.16 -5.70
N GLY A 91 4.69 4.93 -5.77
CA GLY A 91 5.52 3.75 -5.96
C GLY A 91 6.33 3.78 -7.27
N TYR A 92 5.76 4.34 -8.34
CA TYR A 92 6.48 4.53 -9.60
C TYR A 92 7.67 5.50 -9.45
N TYR A 93 7.43 6.67 -8.86
CA TYR A 93 8.51 7.65 -8.67
C TYR A 93 9.55 7.22 -7.64
N GLU A 94 9.15 6.52 -6.57
CA GLU A 94 10.09 5.93 -5.61
C GLU A 94 10.99 4.89 -6.27
N SER A 95 10.44 4.05 -7.16
CA SER A 95 11.23 3.07 -7.89
C SER A 95 12.21 3.73 -8.86
N GLN A 96 11.78 4.79 -9.56
CA GLN A 96 12.66 5.57 -10.42
C GLN A 96 13.76 6.27 -9.62
N TYR A 97 13.42 6.89 -8.49
CA TYR A 97 14.39 7.57 -7.64
C TYR A 97 15.47 6.61 -7.17
N LYS A 98 15.09 5.44 -6.64
CA LYS A 98 16.04 4.41 -6.20
C LYS A 98 16.93 3.92 -7.34
N ALA A 99 16.36 3.74 -8.54
CA ALA A 99 17.17 3.30 -9.69
C ALA A 99 18.19 4.36 -10.12
N VAL A 100 17.82 5.63 -10.08
CA VAL A 100 18.74 6.73 -10.41
C VAL A 100 19.80 6.89 -9.34
N GLU A 101 19.43 6.80 -8.06
CA GLU A 101 20.34 6.85 -6.90
C GLU A 101 21.43 5.77 -7.02
N GLU A 102 21.05 4.52 -7.31
CA GLU A 102 22.00 3.42 -7.49
C GLU A 102 22.93 3.65 -8.67
N VAL A 103 22.39 4.17 -9.78
CA VAL A 103 23.23 4.55 -10.93
C VAL A 103 24.19 5.69 -10.58
N GLU A 104 23.74 6.70 -9.85
CA GLU A 104 24.55 7.82 -9.38
C GLU A 104 25.71 7.32 -8.50
N ASP A 105 25.42 6.41 -7.57
CA ASP A 105 26.41 5.80 -6.68
C ASP A 105 27.48 5.03 -7.48
N LEU A 106 27.09 4.25 -8.50
CA LEU A 106 28.04 3.54 -9.36
C LEU A 106 28.99 4.49 -10.11
N PHE A 107 28.53 5.68 -10.49
CA PHE A 107 29.38 6.68 -11.15
C PHE A 107 30.21 7.51 -10.17
N GLY A 108 29.75 7.67 -8.91
CA GLY A 108 30.28 8.58 -7.90
C GLY A 108 30.99 7.96 -6.70
N GLU A 109 31.05 6.65 -6.58
CA GLU A 109 31.33 5.84 -5.41
C GLU A 109 32.56 6.16 -4.54
N MET A 110 33.56 6.87 -5.02
CA MET A 110 34.72 7.23 -4.20
C MET A 110 35.14 8.67 -4.44
N GLN A 111 35.24 9.47 -3.39
CA GLN A 111 35.86 10.77 -3.46
C GLN A 111 37.29 10.65 -4.01
N GLY A 112 37.56 11.30 -5.12
CA GLY A 112 38.87 11.28 -5.81
C GLY A 112 39.03 10.23 -6.90
N VAL A 113 38.13 9.27 -7.05
CA VAL A 113 38.17 8.20 -8.08
C VAL A 113 36.86 8.11 -8.85
N THR A 114 36.12 9.22 -8.94
CA THR A 114 34.88 9.28 -9.73
C THR A 114 35.15 9.09 -11.21
N TYR A 115 34.16 8.62 -11.97
CA TYR A 115 34.28 8.51 -13.43
C TYR A 115 34.65 9.84 -14.10
N GLN A 116 34.08 10.94 -13.61
CA GLN A 116 34.41 12.30 -14.04
C GLN A 116 35.91 12.63 -13.82
N THR A 117 36.47 12.21 -12.70
CA THR A 117 37.91 12.42 -12.42
C THR A 117 38.78 11.66 -13.41
N GLN A 118 38.42 10.42 -13.76
CA GLN A 118 39.17 9.63 -14.73
C GLN A 118 39.13 10.24 -16.14
N ILE A 119 37.95 10.74 -16.57
CA ILE A 119 37.84 11.49 -17.83
C ILE A 119 38.75 12.73 -17.84
N THR A 120 38.71 13.50 -16.75
CA THR A 120 39.52 14.71 -16.62
C THR A 120 41.03 14.40 -16.65
N ASN A 121 41.45 13.35 -15.96
CA ASN A 121 42.85 12.91 -15.95
C ASN A 121 43.32 12.46 -17.34
N LEU A 122 42.49 11.68 -18.04
CA LEU A 122 42.77 11.26 -19.40
C LEU A 122 42.87 12.46 -20.34
N TYR A 123 41.95 13.41 -20.25
CA TYR A 123 41.98 14.64 -21.04
C TYR A 123 43.25 15.45 -20.79
N ASN A 124 43.65 15.63 -19.53
CA ASN A 124 44.86 16.33 -19.17
C ASN A 124 46.13 15.62 -19.66
N ALA A 125 46.17 14.29 -19.61
CA ALA A 125 47.28 13.51 -20.13
C ALA A 125 47.41 13.61 -21.66
N ILE A 126 46.30 13.67 -22.40
CA ILE A 126 46.30 13.94 -23.85
C ILE A 126 46.83 15.33 -24.15
N ASN A 127 46.39 16.36 -23.44
CA ASN A 127 46.85 17.73 -23.60
C ASN A 127 48.35 17.85 -23.32
N GLU A 128 48.87 17.17 -22.29
CA GLU A 128 50.31 17.19 -21.96
C GLU A 128 51.14 16.50 -23.05
N LEU A 129 50.67 15.38 -23.57
CA LEU A 129 51.33 14.73 -24.70
C LEU A 129 51.33 15.59 -25.97
N THR A 130 50.26 16.37 -26.21
CA THR A 130 50.17 17.30 -27.35
C THR A 130 51.25 18.41 -27.28
N LYS A 131 51.60 18.89 -26.06
CA LYS A 131 52.62 19.88 -25.85
C LYS A 131 54.01 19.31 -26.06
N ASN A 132 54.25 18.06 -25.64
CA ASN A 132 55.56 17.40 -25.72
C ASN A 132 55.46 15.98 -26.32
N PRO A 133 55.29 15.81 -27.63
CA PRO A 133 55.03 14.50 -28.24
C PRO A 133 56.16 13.49 -28.12
N THR A 134 57.39 13.96 -27.93
CA THR A 134 58.60 13.13 -27.81
C THR A 134 58.91 12.69 -26.38
N SER A 135 58.18 13.23 -25.39
CA SER A 135 58.38 12.90 -23.99
C SER A 135 57.90 11.48 -23.64
N THR A 136 58.83 10.64 -23.19
CA THR A 136 58.51 9.28 -22.68
C THR A 136 57.64 9.32 -21.43
N ILE A 137 57.80 10.35 -20.61
CA ILE A 137 57.02 10.56 -19.39
C ILE A 137 55.57 10.86 -19.73
N ALA A 138 55.32 11.77 -20.68
CA ALA A 138 53.98 12.11 -21.14
C ALA A 138 53.26 10.90 -21.77
N ARG A 139 53.96 10.09 -22.56
CA ARG A 139 53.43 8.83 -23.12
C ARG A 139 53.08 7.82 -22.06
N SER A 140 53.95 7.62 -21.05
CA SER A 140 53.68 6.71 -19.92
C SER A 140 52.49 7.19 -19.09
N SER A 141 52.35 8.49 -18.84
CA SER A 141 51.24 9.10 -18.16
C SER A 141 49.91 8.90 -18.90
N LEU A 142 49.92 9.09 -20.23
CA LEU A 142 48.72 8.83 -21.06
C LEU A 142 48.28 7.36 -20.95
N ILE A 143 49.23 6.41 -21.08
CA ILE A 143 48.89 4.97 -20.99
C ILE A 143 48.32 4.67 -19.63
N GLN A 144 48.91 5.18 -18.54
CA GLN A 144 48.43 4.94 -17.20
C GLN A 144 47.01 5.50 -16.94
N ASN A 145 46.74 6.73 -17.42
CA ASN A 145 45.43 7.34 -17.27
C ASN A 145 44.38 6.66 -18.17
N ALA A 146 44.79 6.22 -19.37
CA ALA A 146 43.91 5.45 -20.27
C ALA A 146 43.53 4.09 -19.64
N THR A 147 44.50 3.38 -19.08
CA THR A 147 44.24 2.11 -18.35
C THR A 147 43.29 2.35 -17.17
N ALA A 148 43.55 3.34 -16.34
CA ALA A 148 42.67 3.66 -15.21
C ALA A 148 41.23 4.04 -15.64
N PHE A 149 41.09 4.74 -16.75
CA PHE A 149 39.78 5.05 -17.35
C PHE A 149 39.04 3.79 -17.83
N ILE A 150 39.76 2.87 -18.50
CA ILE A 150 39.19 1.60 -18.96
C ILE A 150 38.76 0.74 -17.77
N ASP A 151 39.64 0.56 -16.79
CA ASP A 151 39.37 -0.23 -15.58
C ASP A 151 38.11 0.29 -14.86
N ARG A 152 37.98 1.62 -14.74
CA ARG A 152 36.79 2.24 -14.12
C ARG A 152 35.54 2.05 -14.96
N SER A 153 35.65 2.15 -16.29
CA SER A 153 34.54 1.92 -17.19
C SER A 153 34.04 0.46 -17.13
N GLU A 154 34.96 -0.49 -17.05
CA GLU A 154 34.61 -1.91 -16.89
C GLU A 154 33.95 -2.18 -15.52
N ALA A 155 34.45 -1.57 -14.45
CA ALA A 155 33.86 -1.68 -13.13
C ALA A 155 32.41 -1.14 -13.08
N ILE A 156 32.17 0.03 -13.70
CA ILE A 156 30.81 0.60 -13.81
C ILE A 156 29.92 -0.30 -14.63
N TYR A 157 30.40 -0.80 -15.78
CA TYR A 157 29.64 -1.71 -16.64
C TYR A 157 29.24 -3.00 -15.89
N ALA A 158 30.17 -3.59 -15.16
CA ALA A 158 29.92 -4.76 -14.34
C ALA A 158 28.87 -4.47 -13.24
N GLY A 159 29.01 -3.35 -12.53
CA GLY A 159 28.07 -2.92 -11.51
C GLY A 159 26.65 -2.70 -12.07
N LEU A 160 26.53 -2.03 -13.22
CA LEU A 160 25.22 -1.84 -13.89
C LEU A 160 24.58 -3.17 -14.30
N LYS A 161 25.40 -4.13 -14.75
CA LYS A 161 24.92 -5.46 -15.12
C LYS A 161 24.44 -6.24 -13.89
N ASP A 162 25.16 -6.18 -12.79
CA ASP A 162 24.78 -6.82 -11.52
C ASP A 162 23.52 -6.18 -10.97
N TYR A 163 23.40 -4.86 -11.05
CA TYR A 163 22.18 -4.14 -10.68
C TYR A 163 20.98 -4.55 -11.54
N GLN A 164 21.17 -4.72 -12.86
CA GLN A 164 20.12 -5.23 -13.74
C GLN A 164 19.64 -6.63 -13.31
N VAL A 165 20.54 -7.52 -12.92
CA VAL A 165 20.18 -8.87 -12.40
C VAL A 165 19.39 -8.75 -11.10
N THR A 166 19.80 -7.87 -10.20
CA THR A 166 19.09 -7.60 -8.95
C THR A 166 17.68 -7.09 -9.22
N LEU A 167 17.51 -6.10 -10.09
CA LEU A 167 16.20 -5.59 -10.49
C LEU A 167 15.29 -6.69 -11.07
N ASN A 168 15.82 -7.55 -11.92
CA ASN A 168 15.05 -8.68 -12.46
C ASN A 168 14.59 -9.66 -11.38
N THR A 169 15.43 -9.89 -10.38
CA THR A 169 15.08 -10.74 -9.23
C THR A 169 13.97 -10.08 -8.40
N ASP A 170 14.07 -8.78 -8.15
CA ASP A 170 13.06 -8.03 -7.40
C ASP A 170 11.72 -7.99 -8.14
N ILE A 171 11.74 -7.79 -9.46
CA ILE A 171 10.53 -7.87 -10.29
C ILE A 171 9.87 -9.25 -10.15
N ASN A 172 10.65 -10.34 -10.25
CA ASN A 172 10.12 -11.69 -10.08
C ASN A 172 9.51 -11.90 -8.69
N ASN A 173 10.15 -11.41 -7.64
CA ASN A 173 9.64 -11.48 -6.27
C ASN A 173 8.32 -10.71 -6.11
N ILE A 174 8.23 -9.52 -6.70
CA ILE A 174 7.00 -8.70 -6.68
C ILE A 174 5.88 -9.39 -7.46
N VAL A 175 6.15 -9.94 -8.64
CA VAL A 175 5.18 -10.69 -9.44
C VAL A 175 4.65 -11.90 -8.67
N ASN A 176 5.53 -12.66 -8.04
CA ASN A 176 5.14 -13.81 -7.21
C ASN A 176 4.27 -13.37 -6.01
N LYS A 177 4.61 -12.25 -5.37
CA LYS A 177 3.80 -11.68 -4.29
C LYS A 177 2.41 -11.25 -4.77
N ILE A 178 2.32 -10.62 -5.94
CA ILE A 178 1.03 -10.24 -6.55
C ILE A 178 0.19 -11.48 -6.85
N ASN A 179 0.75 -12.50 -7.46
CA ASN A 179 0.06 -13.74 -7.77
C ASN A 179 -0.47 -14.44 -6.50
N ASN A 180 0.36 -14.51 -5.46
CA ASN A 180 -0.04 -15.07 -4.16
C ASN A 180 -1.16 -14.26 -3.48
N LEU A 181 -1.13 -12.93 -3.59
CA LEU A 181 -2.21 -12.08 -3.08
C LEU A 181 -3.50 -12.28 -3.89
N GLY A 182 -3.40 -12.40 -5.21
CA GLY A 182 -4.53 -12.72 -6.08
C GLY A 182 -5.19 -14.05 -5.70
N GLN A 183 -4.38 -15.08 -5.47
CA GLN A 183 -4.90 -16.38 -5.01
C GLN A 183 -5.60 -16.28 -3.65
N LYS A 184 -5.02 -15.57 -2.69
CA LYS A 184 -5.65 -15.33 -1.39
C LYS A 184 -6.98 -14.60 -1.50
N ILE A 185 -7.10 -13.60 -2.38
CA ILE A 185 -8.36 -12.89 -2.63
C ILE A 185 -9.39 -13.86 -3.21
N TYR A 186 -9.01 -14.67 -4.19
CA TYR A 186 -9.89 -15.68 -4.78
C TYR A 186 -10.41 -16.66 -3.72
N ASP A 187 -9.53 -17.20 -2.89
CA ASP A 187 -9.89 -18.16 -1.84
C ASP A 187 -10.84 -17.54 -0.81
N ARG A 188 -10.59 -16.29 -0.39
CA ARG A 188 -11.49 -15.56 0.52
C ARG A 188 -12.85 -15.27 -0.10
N ASN A 189 -12.91 -14.89 -1.36
CA ASN A 189 -14.18 -14.69 -2.06
C ASN A 189 -14.98 -16.01 -2.14
N LYS A 190 -14.30 -17.13 -2.34
CA LYS A 190 -14.94 -18.45 -2.33
C LYS A 190 -15.48 -18.84 -0.95
N GLU A 191 -14.76 -18.51 0.12
CA GLU A 191 -15.22 -18.70 1.50
C GLU A 191 -16.46 -17.85 1.79
N ILE A 192 -16.45 -16.56 1.39
CA ILE A 192 -17.58 -15.65 1.56
C ILE A 192 -18.83 -16.19 0.81
N ALA A 193 -18.67 -16.57 -0.45
CA ALA A 193 -19.78 -17.13 -1.24
C ALA A 193 -20.38 -18.39 -0.60
N LYS A 194 -19.58 -19.23 0.06
CA LYS A 194 -20.10 -20.40 0.78
C LYS A 194 -20.93 -20.01 2.01
N VAL A 195 -20.52 -18.99 2.73
CA VAL A 195 -21.25 -18.50 3.90
C VAL A 195 -22.57 -17.86 3.46
N GLU A 196 -22.54 -17.04 2.41
CA GLU A 196 -23.75 -16.40 1.87
C GLU A 196 -24.75 -17.40 1.27
N SER A 197 -24.27 -18.48 0.65
CA SER A 197 -25.14 -19.52 0.08
C SER A 197 -25.69 -20.52 1.13
N GLY A 198 -25.15 -20.54 2.33
CA GLY A 198 -25.56 -21.39 3.44
C GLY A 198 -26.44 -20.70 4.48
N SER A 199 -26.77 -19.42 4.28
CA SER A 199 -27.70 -18.61 5.07
C SER A 199 -29.04 -18.52 4.38
#